data_666938bb34a216148e54b68820f1362e
#
_entry.id   666938bb34a216148e54b68820f1362e
#
_cell.length_a   1.000
_cell.length_b   1.000
_cell.length_c   1.000
_cell.angle_alpha   90.00
_cell.angle_beta   90.00
_cell.angle_gamma   90.00
#
_symmetry.space_group_name_H-M   'P 1'
#
loop_
_entity.id
_entity.type
_entity.pdbx_description
1 polymer ?
#
loop_
_entity_poly.entity_id
_entity_poly.type
_entity_poly.pdbx_seq_one_letter_code
_entity_poly.pdbx_strand_id
1 'polypeptide(L)'
;MESKKVMEEEEEMWRREIVTSVMRIVSTRLPQRDLISLLLVSPWLYRTLVSYPSIWLNIDLRERTNAGDRLLAALSLPRYRQVKHINLEFSQGVEDTHLQLVKSHCHDALSSLECLNLNGCQKISDSGIEAITSICPKLKVISIYWNVRVTDDCIRHLVKNCRNIIDLNLSGCKSITDKGMQLVAETYQDLEALNITRCVKITDDGLLHVLQKCSSLQTLNLYALSGFTDKAYKKISLLAELRFLDLCGAQNLSDEGLGHIAKCNKLETLNLTWCVRITDAGVITIANSCTSLEFLSLFGIVGVTDRCLEALSQTCSATLTTLDVNGCIGIKRRSREELLQMFPRLICFKVHS
;
A
#
# COMPACT_ATOMS: atom_id res chain seq x y z
N MET A 1 41.81 22.92 33.23
CA MET A 1 41.38 21.93 34.24
C MET A 1 39.88 21.95 34.46
N GLU A 2 39.22 23.10 34.52
CA GLU A 2 37.78 23.22 34.70
C GLU A 2 36.95 22.57 33.57
N SER A 3 37.32 22.76 32.32
CA SER A 3 36.58 22.18 31.18
C SER A 3 36.60 20.63 31.16
N LYS A 4 37.67 20.02 31.70
CA LYS A 4 37.79 18.57 31.79
C LYS A 4 36.90 17.99 32.89
N LYS A 5 36.74 18.73 33.97
CA LYS A 5 35.93 18.36 35.14
C LYS A 5 34.43 18.47 34.79
N VAL A 6 34.03 19.51 34.06
CA VAL A 6 32.67 19.69 33.58
C VAL A 6 32.29 18.57 32.59
N MET A 7 33.19 18.19 31.68
CA MET A 7 32.95 17.07 30.77
C MET A 7 32.83 15.72 31.49
N GLU A 8 33.61 15.48 32.54
CA GLU A 8 33.54 14.26 33.36
C GLU A 8 32.23 14.22 34.18
N GLU A 9 31.77 15.33 34.75
CA GLU A 9 30.50 15.43 35.47
C GLU A 9 29.28 15.27 34.52
N GLU A 10 29.32 15.84 33.32
CA GLU A 10 28.30 15.62 32.29
C GLU A 10 28.26 14.16 31.82
N GLU A 11 29.40 13.52 31.56
CA GLU A 11 29.44 12.09 31.22
C GLU A 11 28.89 11.21 32.36
N GLU A 12 29.13 11.53 33.60
CA GLU A 12 28.62 10.80 34.75
C GLU A 12 27.11 10.95 34.91
N MET A 13 26.57 12.15 34.67
CA MET A 13 25.12 12.39 34.65
C MET A 13 24.41 11.60 33.57
N TRP A 14 24.96 11.52 32.36
CA TRP A 14 24.41 10.75 31.24
C TRP A 14 24.53 9.23 31.43
N ARG A 15 25.42 8.75 32.25
CA ARG A 15 25.59 7.32 32.58
C ARG A 15 24.56 6.79 33.57
N ARG A 16 23.70 7.63 34.14
CA ARG A 16 22.66 7.17 35.05
C ARG A 16 21.69 6.25 34.31
N GLU A 17 21.36 5.14 34.93
CA GLU A 17 20.52 4.07 34.37
C GLU A 17 19.14 4.59 33.88
N ILE A 18 18.60 5.62 34.59
CA ILE A 18 17.36 6.31 34.24
C ILE A 18 17.47 6.99 32.87
N VAL A 19 18.56 7.73 32.59
CA VAL A 19 18.74 8.44 31.32
C VAL A 19 18.85 7.45 30.15
N THR A 20 19.58 6.37 30.35
CA THR A 20 19.67 5.30 29.37
C THR A 20 18.31 4.67 29.07
N SER A 21 17.51 4.41 30.10
CA SER A 21 16.16 3.86 29.97
C SER A 21 15.20 4.83 29.27
N VAL A 22 15.24 6.12 29.62
CA VAL A 22 14.46 7.15 28.92
C VAL A 22 14.85 7.27 27.46
N MET A 23 16.16 7.29 27.15
CA MET A 23 16.65 7.34 25.77
C MET A 23 16.21 6.11 24.96
N ARG A 24 16.12 4.93 25.56
CA ARG A 24 15.56 3.75 24.91
C ARG A 24 14.12 3.98 24.48
N ILE A 25 13.27 4.46 25.36
CA ILE A 25 11.85 4.71 25.08
C ILE A 25 11.70 5.81 24.02
N VAL A 26 12.38 6.92 24.18
CA VAL A 26 12.34 8.06 23.24
C VAL A 26 12.79 7.63 21.85
N SER A 27 13.90 6.90 21.76
CA SER A 27 14.48 6.46 20.49
C SER A 27 13.55 5.55 19.66
N THR A 28 12.66 4.80 20.31
CA THR A 28 11.66 3.98 19.59
C THR A 28 10.59 4.83 18.87
N ARG A 29 10.49 6.11 19.21
CA ARG A 29 9.50 7.06 18.65
C ARG A 29 10.11 8.04 17.65
N LEU A 30 11.43 8.03 17.51
CA LEU A 30 12.14 8.96 16.62
C LEU A 30 12.23 8.39 15.20
N PRO A 31 12.07 9.23 14.17
CA PRO A 31 12.40 8.87 12.80
C PRO A 31 13.88 8.49 12.66
N GLN A 32 14.21 7.63 11.72
CA GLN A 32 15.59 7.21 11.44
C GLN A 32 16.56 8.40 11.26
N ARG A 33 16.11 9.47 10.60
CA ARG A 33 16.90 10.68 10.39
C ARG A 33 17.39 11.29 11.72
N ASP A 34 16.51 11.38 12.69
CA ASP A 34 16.79 11.99 13.98
C ASP A 34 17.69 11.07 14.83
N LEU A 35 17.46 9.75 14.74
CA LEU A 35 18.35 8.75 15.36
C LEU A 35 19.79 8.89 14.83
N ILE A 36 19.95 9.03 13.50
CA ILE A 36 21.27 9.23 12.89
C ILE A 36 21.91 10.54 13.38
N SER A 37 21.13 11.62 13.49
CA SER A 37 21.62 12.90 13.99
C SER A 37 22.08 12.81 15.45
N LEU A 38 21.36 12.06 16.28
CA LEU A 38 21.74 11.82 17.68
C LEU A 38 23.07 11.07 17.83
N LEU A 39 23.43 10.21 16.87
CA LEU A 39 24.73 9.54 16.89
C LEU A 39 25.93 10.51 16.84
N LEU A 40 25.70 11.72 16.29
CA LEU A 40 26.74 12.74 16.11
C LEU A 40 26.85 13.71 17.31
N VAL A 41 25.92 13.63 18.28
CA VAL A 41 25.86 14.58 19.40
C VAL A 41 26.92 14.27 20.45
N SER A 42 27.08 12.98 20.81
CA SER A 42 28.10 12.59 21.78
C SER A 42 28.53 11.11 21.63
N PRO A 43 29.77 10.76 22.06
CA PRO A 43 30.22 9.36 22.05
C PRO A 43 29.36 8.45 22.93
N TRP A 44 28.76 8.98 24.00
CA TRP A 44 27.85 8.24 24.85
C TRP A 44 26.54 7.89 24.13
N LEU A 45 25.89 8.87 23.47
CA LEU A 45 24.69 8.64 22.66
C LEU A 45 24.96 7.63 21.54
N TYR A 46 26.11 7.76 20.84
CA TYR A 46 26.51 6.80 19.82
C TYR A 46 26.54 5.37 20.39
N ARG A 47 27.30 5.13 21.47
CA ARG A 47 27.40 3.81 22.09
C ARG A 47 26.06 3.28 22.57
N THR A 48 25.27 4.13 23.21
CA THR A 48 23.95 3.79 23.72
C THR A 48 23.02 3.40 22.60
N LEU A 49 22.86 4.21 21.56
CA LEU A 49 21.90 3.95 20.47
C LEU A 49 22.32 2.78 19.60
N VAL A 50 23.60 2.63 19.28
CA VAL A 50 24.10 1.51 18.46
C VAL A 50 23.94 0.17 19.16
N SER A 51 23.98 0.14 20.51
CA SER A 51 23.77 -1.09 21.30
C SER A 51 22.32 -1.59 21.32
N TYR A 52 21.34 -0.83 20.73
CA TYR A 52 19.95 -1.20 20.66
C TYR A 52 19.51 -1.61 19.26
N PRO A 53 19.60 -2.88 18.85
CA PRO A 53 19.18 -3.32 17.53
C PRO A 53 17.69 -3.02 17.24
N SER A 54 16.84 -3.00 18.27
CA SER A 54 15.39 -2.79 18.14
C SER A 54 14.98 -1.40 17.62
N ILE A 55 15.87 -0.40 17.61
CA ILE A 55 15.57 0.91 17.02
C ILE A 55 16.09 1.03 15.58
N TRP A 56 16.88 0.09 15.08
CA TRP A 56 17.47 0.08 13.74
C TRP A 56 16.75 -0.90 12.80
N LEU A 57 15.43 -0.99 12.92
CA LEU A 57 14.61 -1.90 12.13
C LEU A 57 14.25 -1.34 10.75
N ASN A 58 14.44 -0.05 10.53
CA ASN A 58 14.05 0.63 9.31
C ASN A 58 15.26 1.23 8.60
N ILE A 59 15.30 1.09 7.27
CA ILE A 59 16.19 1.85 6.38
C ILE A 59 15.31 2.65 5.44
N ASP A 60 15.29 3.97 5.61
CA ASP A 60 14.52 4.88 4.78
C ASP A 60 15.48 5.73 3.93
N LEU A 61 15.50 5.45 2.63
CA LEU A 61 16.32 6.13 1.64
C LEU A 61 15.46 6.74 0.51
N ARG A 62 14.18 7.02 0.79
CA ARG A 62 13.25 7.62 -0.18
C ARG A 62 13.84 8.86 -0.83
N GLU A 63 13.66 8.97 -2.16
CA GLU A 63 14.06 10.13 -2.95
C GLU A 63 15.55 10.49 -2.85
N ARG A 64 16.40 9.57 -2.35
CA ARG A 64 17.83 9.83 -2.22
C ARG A 64 18.57 9.54 -3.52
N THR A 65 19.51 10.43 -3.85
CA THR A 65 20.56 10.16 -4.83
C THR A 65 21.54 9.13 -4.25
N ASN A 66 22.15 8.31 -5.10
CA ASN A 66 23.09 7.25 -4.70
C ASN A 66 22.52 6.29 -3.62
N ALA A 67 21.21 6.02 -3.68
CA ALA A 67 20.53 5.18 -2.69
C ALA A 67 21.07 3.73 -2.70
N GLY A 68 21.54 3.24 -3.85
CA GLY A 68 22.15 1.91 -3.94
C GLY A 68 23.41 1.77 -3.07
N ASP A 69 24.36 2.70 -3.22
CA ASP A 69 25.58 2.72 -2.40
C ASP A 69 25.28 2.94 -0.91
N ARG A 70 24.30 3.83 -0.62
CA ARG A 70 23.87 4.07 0.76
C ARG A 70 23.23 2.84 1.40
N LEU A 71 22.47 2.08 0.63
CA LEU A 71 21.88 0.82 1.09
C LEU A 71 22.97 -0.19 1.45
N LEU A 72 23.95 -0.39 0.58
CA LEU A 72 25.10 -1.25 0.83
C LEU A 72 25.87 -0.83 2.08
N ALA A 73 26.19 0.47 2.20
CA ALA A 73 26.85 1.02 3.36
C ALA A 73 26.04 0.85 4.66
N ALA A 74 24.72 1.03 4.62
CA ALA A 74 23.88 0.83 5.79
C ALA A 74 23.84 -0.64 6.22
N LEU A 75 23.61 -1.56 5.27
CA LEU A 75 23.51 -2.99 5.54
C LEU A 75 24.82 -3.62 6.02
N SER A 76 25.98 -3.02 5.73
CA SER A 76 27.27 -3.45 6.27
C SER A 76 27.46 -3.09 7.75
N LEU A 77 26.61 -2.20 8.31
CA LEU A 77 26.70 -1.78 9.70
C LEU A 77 26.02 -2.80 10.64
N PRO A 78 26.69 -3.24 11.72
CA PRO A 78 26.16 -4.24 12.64
C PRO A 78 24.79 -3.90 13.25
N ARG A 79 24.46 -2.61 13.38
CA ARG A 79 23.18 -2.15 13.92
C ARG A 79 21.99 -2.51 13.06
N TYR A 80 22.14 -2.74 11.74
CA TYR A 80 21.07 -3.11 10.81
C TYR A 80 20.93 -4.62 10.56
N ARG A 81 21.55 -5.48 11.37
CA ARG A 81 21.46 -6.95 11.21
C ARG A 81 20.06 -7.54 11.35
N GLN A 82 19.12 -6.78 11.89
CA GLN A 82 17.73 -7.20 12.08
C GLN A 82 16.74 -6.28 11.39
N VAL A 83 17.15 -5.68 10.28
CA VAL A 83 16.29 -4.76 9.53
C VAL A 83 15.00 -5.47 9.08
N LYS A 84 13.86 -4.80 9.29
CA LYS A 84 12.53 -5.30 8.93
C LYS A 84 11.91 -4.56 7.76
N HIS A 85 12.24 -3.28 7.61
CA HIS A 85 11.64 -2.43 6.60
C HIS A 85 12.72 -1.68 5.82
N ILE A 86 12.67 -1.77 4.50
CA ILE A 86 13.51 -0.99 3.59
C ILE A 86 12.60 -0.21 2.66
N ASN A 87 12.79 1.12 2.63
CA ASN A 87 12.07 2.00 1.74
C ASN A 87 13.06 2.73 0.81
N LEU A 88 12.96 2.42 -0.49
CA LEU A 88 13.75 2.99 -1.59
C LEU A 88 12.85 3.75 -2.57
N GLU A 89 11.65 4.16 -2.16
CA GLU A 89 10.67 4.81 -3.00
C GLU A 89 11.25 6.03 -3.71
N PHE A 90 11.09 6.06 -5.06
CA PHE A 90 11.62 7.09 -5.96
C PHE A 90 13.11 7.39 -5.79
N SER A 91 13.87 6.40 -5.30
CA SER A 91 15.31 6.53 -5.12
C SER A 91 16.03 6.39 -6.45
N GLN A 92 16.72 7.46 -6.83
CA GLN A 92 17.56 7.45 -8.03
C GLN A 92 18.86 6.69 -7.76
N GLY A 93 19.35 5.97 -8.78
CA GLY A 93 20.62 5.27 -8.68
C GLY A 93 20.57 3.91 -7.97
N VAL A 94 19.38 3.37 -7.70
CA VAL A 94 19.25 1.95 -7.33
C VAL A 94 19.12 1.12 -8.60
N GLU A 95 20.02 0.15 -8.80
CA GLU A 95 20.13 -0.69 -9.99
C GLU A 95 20.24 -2.16 -9.59
N ASP A 96 20.07 -3.07 -10.54
CA ASP A 96 20.19 -4.52 -10.32
C ASP A 96 21.54 -4.90 -9.69
N THR A 97 22.63 -4.25 -10.10
CA THR A 97 23.98 -4.46 -9.56
C THR A 97 24.08 -4.21 -8.06
N HIS A 98 23.39 -3.19 -7.54
CA HIS A 98 23.36 -2.91 -6.10
C HIS A 98 22.66 -4.03 -5.34
N LEU A 99 21.52 -4.55 -5.86
CA LEU A 99 20.79 -5.64 -5.23
C LEU A 99 21.56 -6.97 -5.30
N GLN A 100 22.33 -7.20 -6.36
CA GLN A 100 23.24 -8.33 -6.48
C GLN A 100 24.41 -8.23 -5.47
N LEU A 101 24.96 -7.04 -5.25
CA LEU A 101 25.98 -6.81 -4.22
C LEU A 101 25.41 -7.00 -2.81
N VAL A 102 24.16 -6.55 -2.56
CA VAL A 102 23.47 -6.81 -1.29
C VAL A 102 23.31 -8.31 -1.08
N LYS A 103 22.90 -9.08 -2.10
CA LYS A 103 22.81 -10.54 -2.03
C LYS A 103 24.16 -11.17 -1.67
N SER A 104 25.24 -10.70 -2.26
CA SER A 104 26.58 -11.31 -2.08
C SER A 104 27.23 -10.97 -0.75
N HIS A 105 26.99 -9.76 -0.20
CA HIS A 105 27.76 -9.26 0.96
C HIS A 105 26.90 -9.03 2.21
N CYS A 106 25.58 -8.91 2.10
CA CYS A 106 24.71 -8.50 3.19
C CYS A 106 23.53 -9.46 3.44
N HIS A 107 23.60 -10.70 2.96
CA HIS A 107 22.47 -11.63 2.99
C HIS A 107 21.93 -11.88 4.40
N ASP A 108 22.79 -11.97 5.42
CA ASP A 108 22.37 -12.20 6.82
C ASP A 108 21.51 -11.06 7.37
N ALA A 109 21.76 -9.81 6.94
CA ALA A 109 21.03 -8.63 7.41
C ALA A 109 19.57 -8.63 6.97
N LEU A 110 19.24 -9.29 5.86
CA LEU A 110 17.91 -9.29 5.27
C LEU A 110 17.06 -10.53 5.59
N SER A 111 17.60 -11.49 6.34
CA SER A 111 16.87 -12.69 6.76
C SER A 111 15.60 -12.41 7.58
N SER A 112 15.50 -11.20 8.17
CA SER A 112 14.36 -10.72 8.96
C SER A 112 13.52 -9.65 8.26
N LEU A 113 13.80 -9.33 6.98
CA LEU A 113 13.08 -8.32 6.24
C LEU A 113 11.62 -8.74 6.02
N GLU A 114 10.69 -7.86 6.44
CA GLU A 114 9.25 -8.05 6.31
C GLU A 114 8.61 -7.15 5.25
N CYS A 115 9.17 -5.94 5.04
CA CYS A 115 8.62 -4.96 4.10
C CYS A 115 9.71 -4.37 3.20
N LEU A 116 9.45 -4.38 1.89
CA LEU A 116 10.35 -3.83 0.86
C LEU A 116 9.57 -2.91 -0.09
N ASN A 117 9.93 -1.63 -0.10
CA ASN A 117 9.38 -0.66 -1.02
C ASN A 117 10.43 -0.25 -2.06
N LEU A 118 10.17 -0.61 -3.33
CA LEU A 118 10.98 -0.29 -4.50
C LEU A 118 10.22 0.58 -5.51
N ASN A 119 9.19 1.30 -5.08
CA ASN A 119 8.38 2.15 -5.94
C ASN A 119 9.23 3.12 -6.75
N GLY A 120 9.00 3.17 -8.05
CA GLY A 120 9.69 4.11 -8.93
C GLY A 120 11.19 3.86 -9.14
N CYS A 121 11.72 2.72 -8.67
CA CYS A 121 13.11 2.32 -8.92
C CYS A 121 13.25 1.75 -10.34
N GLN A 122 13.11 2.61 -11.36
CA GLN A 122 12.94 2.23 -12.77
C GLN A 122 14.14 1.48 -13.40
N LYS A 123 15.29 1.46 -12.75
CA LYS A 123 16.47 0.73 -13.21
C LYS A 123 16.52 -0.72 -12.70
N ILE A 124 15.58 -1.11 -11.82
CA ILE A 124 15.45 -2.48 -11.33
C ILE A 124 14.65 -3.31 -12.34
N SER A 125 15.16 -4.49 -12.66
CA SER A 125 14.53 -5.49 -13.51
C SER A 125 14.22 -6.77 -12.72
N ASP A 126 13.76 -7.81 -13.42
CA ASP A 126 13.54 -9.15 -12.85
C ASP A 126 14.80 -9.71 -12.16
N SER A 127 15.99 -9.39 -12.69
CA SER A 127 17.27 -9.82 -12.11
C SER A 127 17.54 -9.18 -10.74
N GLY A 128 17.23 -7.89 -10.57
CA GLY A 128 17.34 -7.23 -9.27
C GLY A 128 16.34 -7.78 -8.25
N ILE A 129 15.11 -8.03 -8.70
CA ILE A 129 14.08 -8.66 -7.84
C ILE A 129 14.48 -10.07 -7.45
N GLU A 130 15.01 -10.89 -8.38
CA GLU A 130 15.56 -12.21 -8.05
C GLU A 130 16.63 -12.11 -6.97
N ALA A 131 17.59 -11.21 -7.16
CA ALA A 131 18.70 -11.06 -6.24
C ALA A 131 18.21 -10.77 -4.82
N ILE A 132 17.36 -9.74 -4.64
CA ILE A 132 16.93 -9.32 -3.31
C ILE A 132 15.98 -10.32 -2.66
N THR A 133 15.02 -10.88 -3.42
CA THR A 133 14.03 -11.81 -2.85
C THR A 133 14.65 -13.13 -2.42
N SER A 134 15.74 -13.56 -3.06
CA SER A 134 16.42 -14.81 -2.72
C SER A 134 17.00 -14.83 -1.30
N ILE A 135 17.15 -13.67 -0.67
CA ILE A 135 17.69 -13.49 0.68
C ILE A 135 16.69 -12.93 1.70
N CYS A 136 15.42 -12.78 1.29
CA CYS A 136 14.36 -12.20 2.12
C CYS A 136 13.20 -13.19 2.34
N PRO A 137 13.42 -14.35 2.99
CA PRO A 137 12.40 -15.41 3.08
C PRO A 137 11.18 -15.02 3.95
N LYS A 138 11.30 -13.99 4.79
CA LYS A 138 10.23 -13.51 5.68
C LYS A 138 9.45 -12.33 5.12
N LEU A 139 9.68 -11.97 3.85
CA LEU A 139 9.01 -10.85 3.22
C LEU A 139 7.49 -11.08 3.18
N LYS A 140 6.73 -10.07 3.66
CA LYS A 140 5.27 -10.04 3.73
C LYS A 140 4.67 -8.96 2.84
N VAL A 141 5.37 -7.83 2.72
CA VAL A 141 4.92 -6.67 1.98
C VAL A 141 5.95 -6.30 0.94
N ILE A 142 5.54 -6.26 -0.33
CA ILE A 142 6.39 -5.77 -1.41
C ILE A 142 5.64 -4.81 -2.31
N SER A 143 6.27 -3.66 -2.57
CA SER A 143 5.75 -2.67 -3.50
C SER A 143 6.80 -2.34 -4.55
N ILE A 144 6.42 -2.55 -5.82
CA ILE A 144 7.25 -2.30 -7.01
C ILE A 144 6.51 -1.38 -8.00
N TYR A 145 5.71 -0.45 -7.47
CA TYR A 145 4.97 0.53 -8.25
C TYR A 145 5.86 1.22 -9.29
N TRP A 146 5.36 1.26 -10.53
CA TRP A 146 5.99 1.93 -11.66
C TRP A 146 7.40 1.44 -12.03
N ASN A 147 7.71 0.18 -11.78
CA ASN A 147 8.93 -0.46 -12.26
C ASN A 147 8.67 -1.09 -13.63
N VAL A 148 8.95 -0.33 -14.67
CA VAL A 148 8.56 -0.68 -16.07
C VAL A 148 9.37 -1.84 -16.67
N ARG A 149 10.48 -2.24 -16.04
CA ARG A 149 11.38 -3.31 -16.51
C ARG A 149 11.07 -4.68 -15.90
N VAL A 150 10.08 -4.77 -14.99
CA VAL A 150 9.66 -6.04 -14.40
C VAL A 150 8.59 -6.72 -15.24
N THR A 151 8.66 -8.06 -15.30
CA THR A 151 7.78 -8.93 -16.07
C THR A 151 7.20 -10.05 -15.19
N ASP A 152 6.53 -11.03 -15.78
CA ASP A 152 6.07 -12.23 -15.06
C ASP A 152 7.22 -13.04 -14.44
N ASP A 153 8.47 -12.87 -14.90
CA ASP A 153 9.65 -13.47 -14.28
C ASP A 153 9.90 -12.92 -12.88
N CYS A 154 9.64 -11.63 -12.66
CA CYS A 154 9.64 -11.04 -11.32
C CYS A 154 8.68 -11.82 -10.39
N ILE A 155 7.45 -12.07 -10.83
CA ILE A 155 6.47 -12.83 -10.03
C ILE A 155 6.96 -14.25 -9.80
N ARG A 156 7.56 -14.90 -10.79
CA ARG A 156 8.14 -16.25 -10.64
C ARG A 156 9.22 -16.28 -9.56
N HIS A 157 10.09 -15.28 -9.49
CA HIS A 157 11.10 -15.17 -8.45
C HIS A 157 10.49 -14.91 -7.06
N LEU A 158 9.47 -14.03 -6.99
CA LEU A 158 8.74 -13.77 -5.75
C LEU A 158 8.10 -15.04 -5.18
N VAL A 159 7.31 -15.75 -5.98
CA VAL A 159 6.59 -16.95 -5.51
C VAL A 159 7.54 -18.10 -5.15
N LYS A 160 8.71 -18.15 -5.77
CA LYS A 160 9.75 -19.13 -5.44
C LYS A 160 10.40 -18.84 -4.10
N ASN A 161 10.72 -17.58 -3.82
CA ASN A 161 11.61 -17.16 -2.73
C ASN A 161 10.85 -16.68 -1.49
N CYS A 162 9.71 -16.00 -1.66
CA CYS A 162 8.94 -15.34 -0.60
C CYS A 162 7.52 -15.91 -0.55
N ARG A 163 7.28 -16.88 0.34
CA ARG A 163 5.99 -17.61 0.39
C ARG A 163 4.88 -16.92 1.18
N ASN A 164 5.20 -15.91 1.97
CA ASN A 164 4.31 -15.31 2.95
C ASN A 164 3.91 -13.88 2.60
N ILE A 165 3.85 -13.53 1.31
CA ILE A 165 3.39 -12.20 0.89
C ILE A 165 1.89 -12.09 1.16
N ILE A 166 1.53 -11.04 1.89
CA ILE A 166 0.14 -10.65 2.21
C ILE A 166 -0.25 -9.31 1.58
N ASP A 167 0.71 -8.49 1.19
CA ASP A 167 0.47 -7.21 0.51
C ASP A 167 1.40 -7.09 -0.71
N LEU A 168 0.78 -7.02 -1.89
CA LEU A 168 1.48 -7.00 -3.18
C LEU A 168 1.02 -5.80 -4.02
N ASN A 169 1.95 -4.86 -4.24
CA ASN A 169 1.70 -3.72 -5.12
C ASN A 169 2.54 -3.80 -6.40
N LEU A 170 1.86 -4.06 -7.51
CA LEU A 170 2.39 -4.17 -8.89
C LEU A 170 1.95 -2.99 -9.76
N SER A 171 1.37 -1.95 -9.17
CA SER A 171 0.76 -0.83 -9.89
C SER A 171 1.72 -0.23 -10.92
N GLY A 172 1.25 -0.05 -12.16
CA GLY A 172 2.05 0.48 -13.26
C GLY A 172 3.09 -0.47 -13.88
N CYS A 173 3.17 -1.72 -13.43
CA CYS A 173 4.03 -2.74 -14.03
C CYS A 173 3.36 -3.33 -15.29
N LYS A 174 3.47 -2.60 -16.40
CA LYS A 174 2.73 -2.86 -17.65
C LYS A 174 3.08 -4.18 -18.35
N SER A 175 4.13 -4.88 -17.93
CA SER A 175 4.56 -6.15 -18.54
C SER A 175 4.11 -7.38 -17.75
N ILE A 176 3.46 -7.20 -16.61
CA ILE A 176 2.78 -8.28 -15.88
C ILE A 176 1.52 -8.70 -16.66
N THR A 177 1.29 -10.00 -16.78
CA THR A 177 0.18 -10.60 -17.53
C THR A 177 -0.64 -11.53 -16.65
N ASP A 178 -1.63 -12.20 -17.24
CA ASP A 178 -2.44 -13.22 -16.58
C ASP A 178 -1.60 -14.39 -16.03
N LYS A 179 -0.45 -14.70 -16.67
CA LYS A 179 0.48 -15.72 -16.16
C LYS A 179 1.06 -15.34 -14.80
N GLY A 180 1.45 -14.07 -14.64
CA GLY A 180 1.88 -13.55 -13.35
C GLY A 180 0.78 -13.64 -12.30
N MET A 181 -0.45 -13.27 -12.64
CA MET A 181 -1.60 -13.36 -11.74
C MET A 181 -1.96 -14.78 -11.35
N GLN A 182 -1.85 -15.73 -12.26
CA GLN A 182 -2.02 -17.15 -11.96
C GLN A 182 -1.01 -17.60 -10.89
N LEU A 183 0.28 -17.27 -11.04
CA LEU A 183 1.31 -17.62 -10.06
C LEU A 183 1.04 -16.99 -8.68
N VAL A 184 0.60 -15.73 -8.67
CA VAL A 184 0.17 -15.04 -7.42
C VAL A 184 -0.96 -15.83 -6.76
N ALA A 185 -2.02 -16.16 -7.51
CA ALA A 185 -3.20 -16.83 -6.99
C ALA A 185 -2.89 -18.25 -6.45
N GLU A 186 -2.00 -18.99 -7.13
CA GLU A 186 -1.61 -20.33 -6.72
C GLU A 186 -0.76 -20.32 -5.43
N THR A 187 -0.01 -19.23 -5.19
CA THR A 187 0.97 -19.18 -4.10
C THR A 187 0.48 -18.40 -2.88
N TYR A 188 -0.19 -17.25 -3.08
CA TYR A 188 -0.53 -16.29 -2.02
C TYR A 188 -2.03 -16.33 -1.68
N GLN A 189 -2.52 -17.47 -1.20
CA GLN A 189 -3.95 -17.65 -0.88
C GLN A 189 -4.39 -16.76 0.30
N ASP A 190 -3.46 -16.39 1.20
CA ASP A 190 -3.70 -15.49 2.33
C ASP A 190 -3.44 -14.00 1.98
N LEU A 191 -3.41 -13.65 0.69
CA LEU A 191 -3.20 -12.27 0.25
C LEU A 191 -4.33 -11.37 0.76
N GLU A 192 -3.96 -10.30 1.48
CA GLU A 192 -4.88 -9.33 2.08
C GLU A 192 -5.01 -8.06 1.24
N ALA A 193 -3.94 -7.67 0.54
CA ALA A 193 -3.94 -6.48 -0.31
C ALA A 193 -3.29 -6.75 -1.67
N LEU A 194 -4.01 -6.37 -2.73
CA LEU A 194 -3.51 -6.42 -4.11
C LEU A 194 -3.78 -5.10 -4.83
N ASN A 195 -2.71 -4.52 -5.36
CA ASN A 195 -2.79 -3.36 -6.24
C ASN A 195 -2.18 -3.67 -7.61
N ILE A 196 -3.04 -3.72 -8.63
CA ILE A 196 -2.66 -3.92 -10.05
C ILE A 196 -3.05 -2.74 -10.93
N THR A 197 -3.22 -1.55 -10.33
CA THR A 197 -3.51 -0.30 -11.05
C THR A 197 -2.69 -0.19 -12.32
N ARG A 198 -3.34 0.11 -13.47
CA ARG A 198 -2.67 0.29 -14.76
C ARG A 198 -1.82 -0.89 -15.28
N CYS A 199 -2.01 -2.09 -14.78
CA CYS A 199 -1.41 -3.32 -15.31
C CYS A 199 -2.22 -3.80 -16.52
N VAL A 200 -2.16 -3.08 -17.62
CA VAL A 200 -3.07 -3.16 -18.78
C VAL A 200 -3.02 -4.47 -19.58
N LYS A 201 -2.06 -5.36 -19.30
CA LYS A 201 -1.98 -6.68 -19.92
C LYS A 201 -2.67 -7.78 -19.11
N ILE A 202 -3.20 -7.45 -17.95
CA ILE A 202 -4.02 -8.36 -17.15
C ILE A 202 -5.44 -8.29 -17.69
N THR A 203 -6.03 -9.44 -18.00
CA THR A 203 -7.39 -9.59 -18.49
C THR A 203 -8.32 -10.18 -17.42
N ASP A 204 -9.60 -10.38 -17.77
CA ASP A 204 -10.56 -11.06 -16.89
C ASP A 204 -10.00 -12.40 -16.38
N ASP A 205 -9.29 -13.16 -17.22
CA ASP A 205 -8.80 -14.48 -16.83
C ASP A 205 -7.75 -14.41 -15.71
N GLY A 206 -6.81 -13.46 -15.78
CA GLY A 206 -5.83 -13.24 -14.72
C GLY A 206 -6.48 -12.80 -13.41
N LEU A 207 -7.45 -11.87 -13.47
CA LEU A 207 -8.17 -11.42 -12.28
C LEU A 207 -9.02 -12.56 -11.68
N LEU A 208 -9.66 -13.38 -12.51
CA LEU A 208 -10.47 -14.51 -12.05
C LEU A 208 -9.66 -15.52 -11.23
N HIS A 209 -8.41 -15.83 -11.63
CA HIS A 209 -7.55 -16.71 -10.83
C HIS A 209 -7.36 -16.16 -9.41
N VAL A 210 -7.08 -14.86 -9.27
CA VAL A 210 -6.89 -14.22 -7.97
C VAL A 210 -8.19 -14.25 -7.16
N LEU A 211 -9.32 -13.82 -7.74
CA LEU A 211 -10.61 -13.75 -7.04
C LEU A 211 -11.11 -15.12 -6.55
N GLN A 212 -10.71 -16.21 -7.24
CA GLN A 212 -11.09 -17.58 -6.86
C GLN A 212 -10.22 -18.18 -5.75
N LYS A 213 -8.99 -17.74 -5.60
CA LYS A 213 -8.00 -18.35 -4.71
C LYS A 213 -7.65 -17.48 -3.49
N CYS A 214 -7.63 -16.15 -3.64
CA CYS A 214 -7.22 -15.22 -2.60
C CYS A 214 -8.45 -14.67 -1.86
N SER A 215 -9.14 -15.53 -1.09
CA SER A 215 -10.38 -15.16 -0.38
C SER A 215 -10.18 -14.21 0.80
N SER A 216 -8.95 -14.04 1.27
CA SER A 216 -8.58 -13.16 2.39
C SER A 216 -8.43 -11.68 1.99
N LEU A 217 -8.64 -11.33 0.70
CA LEU A 217 -8.46 -9.97 0.21
C LEU A 217 -9.40 -8.99 0.92
N GLN A 218 -8.79 -7.98 1.55
CA GLN A 218 -9.43 -6.83 2.19
C GLN A 218 -9.31 -5.57 1.34
N THR A 219 -8.23 -5.48 0.56
CA THR A 219 -7.92 -4.34 -0.32
C THR A 219 -7.67 -4.82 -1.74
N LEU A 220 -8.48 -4.31 -2.68
CA LEU A 220 -8.31 -4.58 -4.10
C LEU A 220 -8.34 -3.27 -4.90
N ASN A 221 -7.23 -2.94 -5.54
CA ASN A 221 -7.13 -1.74 -6.37
C ASN A 221 -6.98 -2.13 -7.85
N LEU A 222 -8.00 -1.78 -8.63
CA LEU A 222 -8.13 -2.03 -10.07
C LEU A 222 -8.20 -0.72 -10.88
N TYR A 223 -7.71 0.39 -10.33
CA TYR A 223 -7.73 1.70 -10.96
C TYR A 223 -7.17 1.68 -12.39
N ALA A 224 -7.90 2.32 -13.32
CA ALA A 224 -7.52 2.48 -14.73
C ALA A 224 -7.29 1.14 -15.48
N LEU A 225 -8.12 0.14 -15.19
CA LEU A 225 -8.17 -1.14 -15.88
C LEU A 225 -9.50 -1.28 -16.63
N SER A 226 -9.64 -0.55 -17.75
CA SER A 226 -10.85 -0.49 -18.55
C SER A 226 -11.17 -1.79 -19.32
N GLY A 227 -10.22 -2.72 -19.40
CA GLY A 227 -10.38 -3.98 -20.13
C GLY A 227 -11.19 -5.04 -19.40
N PHE A 228 -11.38 -4.93 -18.09
CA PHE A 228 -12.19 -5.89 -17.32
C PHE A 228 -13.67 -5.76 -17.64
N THR A 229 -14.39 -6.88 -17.54
CA THR A 229 -15.83 -6.96 -17.81
C THR A 229 -16.59 -7.51 -16.59
N ASP A 230 -17.91 -7.53 -16.68
CA ASP A 230 -18.76 -8.15 -15.66
C ASP A 230 -18.42 -9.64 -15.41
N LYS A 231 -17.75 -10.32 -16.34
CA LYS A 231 -17.25 -11.69 -16.14
C LYS A 231 -16.37 -11.79 -14.90
N ALA A 232 -15.42 -10.84 -14.75
CA ALA A 232 -14.55 -10.75 -13.58
C ALA A 232 -15.26 -10.06 -12.40
N TYR A 233 -15.93 -8.94 -12.63
CA TYR A 233 -16.56 -8.15 -11.55
C TYR A 233 -17.58 -8.95 -10.74
N LYS A 234 -18.35 -9.85 -11.37
CA LYS A 234 -19.28 -10.75 -10.67
C LYS A 234 -18.59 -11.67 -9.66
N LYS A 235 -17.32 -11.98 -9.85
CA LYS A 235 -16.55 -12.85 -8.94
C LYS A 235 -15.95 -12.10 -7.75
N ILE A 236 -15.96 -10.76 -7.74
CA ILE A 236 -15.59 -9.97 -6.56
C ILE A 236 -16.50 -10.35 -5.36
N SER A 237 -17.73 -10.79 -5.61
CA SER A 237 -18.63 -11.33 -4.58
C SER A 237 -18.08 -12.49 -3.75
N LEU A 238 -16.98 -13.12 -4.16
CA LEU A 238 -16.29 -14.17 -3.38
C LEU A 238 -15.44 -13.61 -2.23
N LEU A 239 -15.16 -12.30 -2.25
CA LEU A 239 -14.29 -11.64 -1.28
C LEU A 239 -15.10 -11.13 -0.07
N ALA A 240 -15.42 -12.01 0.86
CA ALA A 240 -16.25 -11.69 2.03
C ALA A 240 -15.59 -10.68 3.01
N GLU A 241 -14.26 -10.56 2.96
CA GLU A 241 -13.50 -9.65 3.83
C GLU A 241 -13.15 -8.31 3.18
N LEU A 242 -13.64 -8.06 1.93
CA LEU A 242 -13.29 -6.87 1.17
C LEU A 242 -13.82 -5.58 1.82
N ARG A 243 -12.91 -4.65 2.11
CA ARG A 243 -13.18 -3.33 2.71
C ARG A 243 -12.89 -2.17 1.77
N PHE A 244 -11.87 -2.30 0.96
CA PHE A 244 -11.44 -1.27 0.00
C PHE A 244 -11.50 -1.82 -1.42
N LEU A 245 -12.26 -1.14 -2.29
CA LEU A 245 -12.34 -1.46 -3.72
C LEU A 245 -12.24 -0.19 -4.56
N ASP A 246 -11.20 -0.11 -5.39
CA ASP A 246 -11.06 0.96 -6.38
C ASP A 246 -11.30 0.40 -7.79
N LEU A 247 -12.36 0.89 -8.42
CA LEU A 247 -12.78 0.55 -9.78
C LEU A 247 -12.78 1.79 -10.70
N CYS A 248 -12.04 2.85 -10.33
CA CYS A 248 -12.00 4.05 -11.16
C CYS A 248 -11.61 3.74 -12.60
N GLY A 249 -12.44 4.14 -13.55
CA GLY A 249 -12.24 3.86 -14.96
C GLY A 249 -12.69 2.49 -15.45
N ALA A 250 -13.46 1.74 -14.65
CA ALA A 250 -14.06 0.45 -15.02
C ALA A 250 -15.23 0.66 -16.01
N GLN A 251 -14.91 0.98 -17.26
CA GLN A 251 -15.88 1.39 -18.28
C GLN A 251 -16.89 0.30 -18.65
N ASN A 252 -16.55 -0.97 -18.45
CA ASN A 252 -17.44 -2.11 -18.77
C ASN A 252 -18.23 -2.61 -17.54
N LEU A 253 -18.03 -2.03 -16.35
CA LEU A 253 -18.83 -2.38 -15.17
C LEU A 253 -20.26 -1.91 -15.36
N SER A 254 -21.23 -2.84 -15.32
CA SER A 254 -22.66 -2.56 -15.37
C SER A 254 -23.31 -2.62 -13.97
N ASP A 255 -24.58 -2.23 -13.89
CA ASP A 255 -25.40 -2.37 -12.67
C ASP A 255 -25.50 -3.85 -12.23
N GLU A 256 -25.49 -4.79 -13.17
CA GLU A 256 -25.49 -6.23 -12.84
C GLU A 256 -24.18 -6.62 -12.16
N GLY A 257 -23.02 -6.19 -12.71
CA GLY A 257 -21.72 -6.41 -12.09
C GLY A 257 -21.64 -5.77 -10.70
N LEU A 258 -22.12 -4.54 -10.57
CA LEU A 258 -22.16 -3.82 -9.30
C LEU A 258 -23.08 -4.49 -8.27
N GLY A 259 -24.22 -5.06 -8.71
CA GLY A 259 -25.11 -5.87 -7.87
C GLY A 259 -24.45 -7.13 -7.29
N HIS A 260 -23.50 -7.69 -8.00
CA HIS A 260 -22.67 -8.79 -7.44
C HIS A 260 -21.66 -8.26 -6.43
N ILE A 261 -21.02 -7.11 -6.68
CA ILE A 261 -20.08 -6.46 -5.74
C ILE A 261 -20.78 -6.10 -4.43
N ALA A 262 -22.06 -5.73 -4.48
CA ALA A 262 -22.89 -5.42 -3.32
C ALA A 262 -22.95 -6.55 -2.27
N LYS A 263 -22.60 -7.80 -2.64
CA LYS A 263 -22.48 -8.92 -1.69
C LYS A 263 -21.27 -8.78 -0.75
N CYS A 264 -20.31 -7.92 -1.07
CA CYS A 264 -19.20 -7.57 -0.18
C CYS A 264 -19.67 -6.54 0.86
N ASN A 265 -20.46 -6.99 1.83
CA ASN A 265 -21.14 -6.14 2.80
C ASN A 265 -20.24 -5.43 3.82
N LYS A 266 -18.95 -5.77 3.84
CA LYS A 266 -17.93 -5.11 4.67
C LYS A 266 -17.24 -3.92 3.96
N LEU A 267 -17.68 -3.55 2.74
CA LEU A 267 -17.08 -2.43 2.02
C LEU A 267 -17.21 -1.13 2.82
N GLU A 268 -16.06 -0.51 3.07
CA GLU A 268 -15.88 0.80 3.70
C GLU A 268 -15.55 1.87 2.66
N THR A 269 -14.78 1.49 1.64
CA THR A 269 -14.34 2.39 0.56
C THR A 269 -14.69 1.79 -0.80
N LEU A 270 -15.45 2.53 -1.59
CA LEU A 270 -15.80 2.18 -2.98
C LEU A 270 -15.58 3.36 -3.90
N ASN A 271 -14.68 3.21 -4.87
CA ASN A 271 -14.41 4.21 -5.90
C ASN A 271 -14.95 3.73 -7.25
N LEU A 272 -16.00 4.38 -7.72
CA LEU A 272 -16.65 4.13 -9.03
C LEU A 272 -16.42 5.29 -10.02
N THR A 273 -15.45 6.17 -9.77
CA THR A 273 -15.13 7.29 -10.66
C THR A 273 -15.02 6.82 -12.12
N TRP A 274 -15.73 7.51 -13.03
CA TRP A 274 -15.77 7.18 -14.47
C TRP A 274 -16.31 5.78 -14.82
N CYS A 275 -17.09 5.14 -13.96
CA CYS A 275 -17.84 3.91 -14.29
C CYS A 275 -19.13 4.28 -15.05
N VAL A 276 -19.00 4.68 -16.29
CA VAL A 276 -20.04 5.38 -17.09
C VAL A 276 -21.32 4.58 -17.37
N ARG A 277 -21.29 3.26 -17.16
CA ARG A 277 -22.46 2.38 -17.37
C ARG A 277 -23.29 2.14 -16.10
N ILE A 278 -22.89 2.73 -14.99
CA ILE A 278 -23.63 2.65 -13.72
C ILE A 278 -24.77 3.64 -13.72
N THR A 279 -25.89 3.23 -13.15
CA THR A 279 -27.10 4.04 -12.94
C THR A 279 -27.53 4.05 -11.47
N ASP A 280 -28.62 4.75 -11.17
CA ASP A 280 -29.26 4.71 -9.85
C ASP A 280 -29.51 3.27 -9.37
N ALA A 281 -29.87 2.34 -10.25
CA ALA A 281 -30.18 0.97 -9.87
C ALA A 281 -28.98 0.25 -9.22
N GLY A 282 -27.80 0.40 -9.79
CA GLY A 282 -26.57 -0.17 -9.22
C GLY A 282 -26.21 0.47 -7.88
N VAL A 283 -26.27 1.81 -7.79
CA VAL A 283 -25.91 2.53 -6.55
C VAL A 283 -26.91 2.24 -5.44
N ILE A 284 -28.21 2.16 -5.72
CA ILE A 284 -29.23 1.77 -4.75
C ILE A 284 -28.97 0.35 -4.22
N THR A 285 -28.54 -0.57 -5.08
CA THR A 285 -28.21 -1.93 -4.66
C THR A 285 -27.00 -1.94 -3.70
N ILE A 286 -25.97 -1.15 -3.99
CA ILE A 286 -24.84 -0.95 -3.07
C ILE A 286 -25.28 -0.34 -1.74
N ALA A 287 -26.09 0.73 -1.78
CA ALA A 287 -26.61 1.41 -0.60
C ALA A 287 -27.33 0.42 0.34
N ASN A 288 -28.18 -0.43 -0.21
CA ASN A 288 -28.98 -1.39 0.56
C ASN A 288 -28.15 -2.55 1.16
N SER A 289 -26.95 -2.82 0.64
CA SER A 289 -26.16 -3.98 1.02
C SER A 289 -24.88 -3.61 1.80
N CYS A 290 -24.22 -2.51 1.43
CA CYS A 290 -22.93 -2.09 1.97
C CYS A 290 -23.12 -0.95 2.99
N THR A 291 -23.76 -1.24 4.12
CA THR A 291 -24.11 -0.24 5.14
C THR A 291 -22.92 0.30 5.95
N SER A 292 -21.74 -0.24 5.74
CA SER A 292 -20.48 0.21 6.38
C SER A 292 -19.71 1.23 5.55
N LEU A 293 -20.26 1.72 4.41
CA LEU A 293 -19.56 2.66 3.54
C LEU A 293 -19.24 3.96 4.26
N GLU A 294 -17.95 4.33 4.23
CA GLU A 294 -17.40 5.59 4.72
C GLU A 294 -17.00 6.53 3.57
N PHE A 295 -16.52 5.96 2.48
CA PHE A 295 -16.13 6.67 1.26
C PHE A 295 -16.84 6.09 0.03
N LEU A 296 -17.50 6.96 -0.74
CA LEU A 296 -18.06 6.62 -2.04
C LEU A 296 -17.73 7.71 -3.06
N SER A 297 -17.12 7.33 -4.19
CA SER A 297 -16.98 8.21 -5.34
C SER A 297 -17.82 7.71 -6.51
N LEU A 298 -18.68 8.58 -6.98
CA LEU A 298 -19.50 8.43 -8.19
C LEU A 298 -19.08 9.44 -9.27
N PHE A 299 -17.88 10.05 -9.13
CA PHE A 299 -17.41 11.13 -10.00
C PHE A 299 -17.56 10.77 -11.49
N GLY A 300 -18.21 11.67 -12.24
CA GLY A 300 -18.36 11.55 -13.70
C GLY A 300 -19.37 10.49 -14.17
N ILE A 301 -20.23 9.97 -13.28
CA ILE A 301 -21.28 9.03 -13.66
C ILE A 301 -22.56 9.83 -13.98
N VAL A 302 -22.91 9.91 -15.26
CA VAL A 302 -24.08 10.66 -15.74
C VAL A 302 -25.41 9.94 -15.49
N GLY A 303 -25.37 8.63 -15.25
CA GLY A 303 -26.56 7.79 -15.05
C GLY A 303 -27.15 7.83 -13.64
N VAL A 304 -26.54 8.60 -12.70
CA VAL A 304 -27.02 8.72 -11.30
C VAL A 304 -27.74 10.04 -11.08
N THR A 305 -28.76 10.00 -10.22
CA THR A 305 -29.62 11.14 -9.89
C THR A 305 -29.83 11.28 -8.38
N ASP A 306 -30.66 12.22 -7.95
CA ASP A 306 -31.06 12.39 -6.56
C ASP A 306 -31.61 11.12 -5.89
N ARG A 307 -32.15 10.18 -6.69
CA ARG A 307 -32.68 8.89 -6.18
C ARG A 307 -31.64 8.06 -5.48
N CYS A 308 -30.40 8.04 -6.01
CA CYS A 308 -29.32 7.31 -5.35
C CYS A 308 -28.90 8.00 -4.04
N LEU A 309 -28.93 9.34 -3.96
CA LEU A 309 -28.65 10.07 -2.71
C LEU A 309 -29.70 9.76 -1.63
N GLU A 310 -30.96 9.68 -2.00
CA GLU A 310 -32.05 9.32 -1.10
C GLU A 310 -31.83 7.91 -0.52
N ALA A 311 -31.50 6.93 -1.36
CA ALA A 311 -31.21 5.57 -0.90
C ALA A 311 -29.97 5.52 0.04
N LEU A 312 -28.89 6.21 -0.33
CA LEU A 312 -27.68 6.31 0.51
C LEU A 312 -27.98 6.97 1.86
N SER A 313 -28.83 8.00 1.90
CA SER A 313 -29.21 8.67 3.15
C SER A 313 -30.03 7.79 4.09
N GLN A 314 -30.78 6.84 3.57
CA GLN A 314 -31.57 5.91 4.36
C GLN A 314 -30.70 4.80 4.99
N THR A 315 -29.64 4.37 4.32
CA THR A 315 -28.89 3.17 4.70
C THR A 315 -27.46 3.43 5.17
N CYS A 316 -26.78 4.45 4.61
CA CYS A 316 -25.39 4.77 4.89
C CYS A 316 -25.19 6.13 5.60
N SER A 317 -26.26 6.79 6.04
CA SER A 317 -26.17 8.12 6.67
C SER A 317 -25.32 8.16 7.94
N ALA A 318 -25.30 7.07 8.69
CA ALA A 318 -24.53 6.96 9.93
C ALA A 318 -23.02 6.68 9.72
N THR A 319 -22.62 6.28 8.53
CA THR A 319 -21.22 5.86 8.25
C THR A 319 -20.53 6.73 7.24
N LEU A 320 -21.25 7.24 6.23
CA LEU A 320 -20.67 7.96 5.09
C LEU A 320 -20.04 9.30 5.53
N THR A 321 -18.73 9.42 5.34
CA THR A 321 -17.94 10.62 5.67
C THR A 321 -17.51 11.39 4.43
N THR A 322 -17.38 10.69 3.30
CA THR A 322 -16.93 11.28 2.03
C THR A 322 -17.81 10.79 0.88
N LEU A 323 -18.41 11.73 0.17
CA LEU A 323 -19.21 11.46 -1.03
C LEU A 323 -18.78 12.40 -2.17
N ASP A 324 -18.30 11.82 -3.28
CA ASP A 324 -17.92 12.57 -4.47
C ASP A 324 -18.91 12.27 -5.59
N VAL A 325 -19.75 13.26 -5.92
CA VAL A 325 -20.71 13.21 -7.01
C VAL A 325 -20.41 14.29 -8.06
N ASN A 326 -19.18 14.78 -8.11
CA ASN A 326 -18.76 15.77 -9.07
C ASN A 326 -18.94 15.23 -10.51
N GLY A 327 -19.51 16.02 -11.39
CA GLY A 327 -19.84 15.59 -12.76
C GLY A 327 -21.08 14.70 -12.90
N CYS A 328 -21.79 14.37 -11.82
CA CYS A 328 -23.08 13.67 -11.87
C CYS A 328 -24.20 14.68 -12.14
N ILE A 329 -24.48 14.98 -13.39
CA ILE A 329 -25.40 16.05 -13.82
C ILE A 329 -26.86 15.86 -13.35
N GLY A 330 -27.27 14.63 -13.02
CA GLY A 330 -28.58 14.30 -12.48
C GLY A 330 -28.75 14.59 -10.98
N ILE A 331 -27.66 14.97 -10.29
CA ILE A 331 -27.69 15.29 -8.86
C ILE A 331 -27.72 16.80 -8.68
N LYS A 332 -28.75 17.30 -7.97
CA LYS A 332 -28.93 18.71 -7.69
C LYS A 332 -27.95 19.22 -6.64
N ARG A 333 -27.53 20.47 -6.77
CA ARG A 333 -26.79 21.17 -5.70
C ARG A 333 -27.69 21.31 -4.47
N ARG A 334 -27.10 21.11 -3.30
CA ARG A 334 -27.74 21.25 -1.99
C ARG A 334 -26.94 22.15 -1.09
N SER A 335 -27.60 22.78 -0.14
CA SER A 335 -26.89 23.49 0.94
C SER A 335 -26.14 22.49 1.85
N ARG A 336 -25.21 23.00 2.61
CA ARG A 336 -24.48 22.18 3.60
C ARG A 336 -25.42 21.65 4.67
N GLU A 337 -26.42 22.46 5.05
CA GLU A 337 -27.41 22.11 6.06
C GLU A 337 -28.27 20.93 5.58
N GLU A 338 -28.78 20.99 4.33
CA GLU A 338 -29.52 19.88 3.72
C GLU A 338 -28.71 18.60 3.65
N LEU A 339 -27.41 18.69 3.27
CA LEU A 339 -26.52 17.54 3.20
C LEU A 339 -26.24 16.93 4.57
N LEU A 340 -26.05 17.75 5.62
CA LEU A 340 -25.86 17.26 6.98
C LEU A 340 -27.13 16.68 7.59
N GLN A 341 -28.32 17.09 7.13
CA GLN A 341 -29.58 16.40 7.49
C GLN A 341 -29.64 15.00 6.87
N MET A 342 -29.19 14.84 5.62
CA MET A 342 -29.13 13.53 4.94
C MET A 342 -27.99 12.65 5.47
N PHE A 343 -26.83 13.23 5.73
CA PHE A 343 -25.60 12.55 6.10
C PHE A 343 -24.92 13.26 7.28
N PRO A 344 -25.30 13.01 8.53
CA PRO A 344 -24.80 13.74 9.70
C PRO A 344 -23.27 13.63 9.92
N ARG A 345 -22.63 12.60 9.38
CA ARG A 345 -21.19 12.38 9.49
C ARG A 345 -20.37 12.88 8.29
N LEU A 346 -21.02 13.52 7.32
CA LEU A 346 -20.36 13.94 6.09
C LEU A 346 -19.33 15.05 6.34
N ILE A 347 -18.08 14.76 6.08
CA ILE A 347 -16.95 15.69 6.18
C ILE A 347 -16.68 16.33 4.81
N CYS A 348 -16.71 15.52 3.75
CA CYS A 348 -16.38 15.94 2.41
C CYS A 348 -17.54 15.59 1.44
N PHE A 349 -18.09 16.63 0.78
CA PHE A 349 -19.03 16.47 -0.32
C PHE A 349 -18.55 17.28 -1.52
N LYS A 350 -18.38 16.61 -2.66
CA LYS A 350 -17.96 17.24 -3.90
C LYS A 350 -19.06 17.15 -4.93
N VAL A 351 -19.57 18.30 -5.36
CA VAL A 351 -20.62 18.41 -6.39
C VAL A 351 -20.31 19.59 -7.30
N HIS A 352 -20.26 19.36 -8.60
CA HIS A 352 -20.12 20.38 -9.65
C HIS A 352 -19.11 21.50 -9.33
N SER A 353 -17.90 21.12 -8.98
CA SER A 353 -16.77 22.06 -8.78
C SER A 353 -16.14 22.46 -10.11
#